data_dbfcf0c42417d5698e485e85081ce37a
#
_entry.id   dbfcf0c42417d5698e485e85081ce37a
#
_cell.length_a   1.000
_cell.length_b   1.000
_cell.length_c   1.000
_cell.angle_alpha   90.00
_cell.angle_beta   90.00
_cell.angle_gamma   90.00
#
_symmetry.space_group_name_H-M   'P 1'
#
loop_
_entity.id
_entity.type
_entity.pdbx_description
1 polymer ?
#
loop_
_entity_poly.entity_id
_entity_poly.type
_entity_poly.pdbx_seq_one_letter_code
_entity_poly.pdbx_strand_id
1 'polypeptide(L)'
;MLTLYGFAASNYFNMVKLALLEKRLPFQVVPLFGCQSPEVLAVSARGKVPVLGTAEGFISETDVILRYIEETSPDRPLLPDSAFSRAQVWTIAKEIELYIELPARMCYAEVIFGGRPTPPDLKAKARRDLIKGFAALAQRGLFAPYVAGEHFTVADIYFLYSVDLAQQVGERLFGLDLLENMPAARALQEQLALSPNVQQVAADREADWPAFMARVQRADR
;
A
#
# COMPACT_ATOMS: atom_id res chain seq x y z
N MET A 1 0.18 -24.09 -3.73
CA MET A 1 1.24 -23.05 -3.72
C MET A 1 0.58 -21.73 -4.08
N LEU A 2 0.86 -20.65 -3.33
CA LEU A 2 0.29 -19.32 -3.58
C LEU A 2 0.99 -18.66 -4.78
N THR A 3 0.22 -17.91 -5.58
CA THR A 3 0.73 -17.14 -6.71
C THR A 3 0.27 -15.70 -6.58
N LEU A 4 1.21 -14.75 -6.47
CA LEU A 4 0.92 -13.34 -6.39
C LEU A 4 1.04 -12.71 -7.78
N TYR A 5 -0.07 -12.24 -8.34
CA TYR A 5 -0.14 -11.56 -9.63
C TYR A 5 -0.06 -10.06 -9.44
N GLY A 6 0.81 -9.42 -10.22
CA GLY A 6 0.99 -7.97 -10.18
C GLY A 6 2.38 -7.56 -10.63
N PHE A 7 2.84 -6.39 -10.21
CA PHE A 7 4.13 -5.83 -10.57
C PHE A 7 4.70 -4.98 -9.43
N ALA A 8 6.01 -4.92 -9.31
CA ALA A 8 6.68 -4.37 -8.13
C ALA A 8 6.56 -2.84 -7.98
N ALA A 9 6.24 -2.10 -9.05
CA ALA A 9 5.95 -0.67 -8.93
C ALA A 9 4.59 -0.37 -8.27
N SER A 10 3.70 -1.37 -8.11
CA SER A 10 2.40 -1.21 -7.46
C SER A 10 2.52 -1.28 -5.93
N ASN A 11 2.16 -0.21 -5.22
CA ASN A 11 2.17 -0.19 -3.76
C ASN A 11 1.19 -1.22 -3.16
N TYR A 12 0.01 -1.42 -3.72
CA TYR A 12 -0.93 -2.45 -3.26
C TYR A 12 -0.39 -3.88 -3.45
N PHE A 13 0.32 -4.15 -4.56
CA PHE A 13 1.03 -5.40 -4.74
C PHE A 13 2.09 -5.59 -3.65
N ASN A 14 2.84 -4.54 -3.33
CA ASN A 14 3.89 -4.58 -2.31
C ASN A 14 3.33 -4.79 -0.90
N MET A 15 2.12 -4.29 -0.60
CA MET A 15 1.44 -4.59 0.67
C MET A 15 1.22 -6.10 0.84
N VAL A 16 0.69 -6.78 -0.17
CA VAL A 16 0.48 -8.24 -0.11
C VAL A 16 1.81 -8.99 -0.10
N LYS A 17 2.77 -8.56 -0.92
CA LYS A 17 4.10 -9.18 -0.97
C LYS A 17 4.80 -9.12 0.39
N LEU A 18 4.76 -7.95 1.06
CA LEU A 18 5.35 -7.80 2.39
C LEU A 18 4.65 -8.71 3.41
N ALA A 19 3.32 -8.80 3.40
CA ALA A 19 2.58 -9.70 4.29
C ALA A 19 2.99 -11.17 4.10
N LEU A 20 3.13 -11.64 2.86
CA LEU A 20 3.59 -13.00 2.57
C LEU A 20 5.01 -13.25 3.10
N LEU A 21 5.92 -12.29 2.95
CA LEU A 21 7.28 -12.35 3.46
C LEU A 21 7.32 -12.37 4.99
N GLU A 22 6.57 -11.49 5.66
CA GLU A 22 6.50 -11.42 7.13
C GLU A 22 5.97 -12.72 7.74
N LYS A 23 4.99 -13.33 7.08
CA LYS A 23 4.45 -14.63 7.48
C LYS A 23 5.31 -15.81 7.00
N ARG A 24 6.37 -15.57 6.22
CA ARG A 24 7.26 -16.59 5.63
C ARG A 24 6.50 -17.64 4.79
N LEU A 25 5.44 -17.21 4.11
CA LEU A 25 4.67 -18.08 3.25
C LEU A 25 5.36 -18.23 1.89
N PRO A 26 5.52 -19.46 1.37
CA PRO A 26 6.08 -19.66 0.04
C PRO A 26 5.08 -19.22 -1.04
N PHE A 27 5.53 -18.37 -1.95
CA PHE A 27 4.76 -17.91 -3.10
C PHE A 27 5.64 -17.70 -4.32
N GLN A 28 5.03 -17.69 -5.48
CA GLN A 28 5.65 -17.25 -6.72
C GLN A 28 5.00 -15.94 -7.20
N VAL A 29 5.76 -15.13 -7.92
CA VAL A 29 5.27 -13.91 -8.55
C VAL A 29 5.04 -14.16 -10.02
N VAL A 30 3.85 -13.78 -10.52
CA VAL A 30 3.55 -13.77 -11.95
C VAL A 30 3.28 -12.33 -12.36
N PRO A 31 4.10 -11.74 -13.25
CA PRO A 31 3.89 -10.38 -13.71
C PRO A 31 2.52 -10.22 -14.38
N LEU A 32 1.71 -9.30 -13.86
CA LEU A 32 0.41 -8.96 -14.39
C LEU A 32 0.23 -7.44 -14.30
N PHE A 33 -0.02 -6.80 -15.44
CA PHE A 33 -0.34 -5.38 -15.46
C PHE A 33 -1.83 -5.18 -15.63
N GLY A 34 -2.44 -4.42 -14.74
CA GLY A 34 -3.88 -4.17 -14.76
C GLY A 34 -4.34 -3.55 -16.09
N CYS A 35 -5.31 -4.19 -16.72
CA CYS A 35 -5.96 -3.73 -17.95
C CYS A 35 -7.31 -4.43 -18.13
N GLN A 36 -7.99 -4.17 -19.25
CA GLN A 36 -9.29 -4.76 -19.57
C GLN A 36 -9.21 -5.90 -20.60
N SER A 37 -8.04 -6.52 -20.77
CA SER A 37 -7.93 -7.68 -21.67
C SER A 37 -8.60 -8.93 -21.07
N PRO A 38 -9.12 -9.85 -21.93
CA PRO A 38 -9.79 -11.06 -21.42
C PRO A 38 -8.92 -11.91 -20.50
N GLU A 39 -7.62 -11.97 -20.74
CA GLU A 39 -6.67 -12.75 -19.93
C GLU A 39 -6.52 -12.18 -18.52
N VAL A 40 -6.50 -10.83 -18.39
CA VAL A 40 -6.45 -10.15 -17.11
C VAL A 40 -7.79 -10.25 -16.39
N LEU A 41 -8.90 -10.07 -17.11
CA LEU A 41 -10.24 -10.16 -16.54
C LEU A 41 -10.59 -11.57 -16.07
N ALA A 42 -9.98 -12.62 -16.63
CA ALA A 42 -10.14 -13.99 -16.17
C ALA A 42 -9.63 -14.22 -14.74
N VAL A 43 -8.64 -13.44 -14.28
CA VAL A 43 -8.06 -13.53 -12.92
C VAL A 43 -8.44 -12.35 -12.03
N SER A 44 -8.81 -11.22 -12.62
CA SER A 44 -9.18 -9.98 -11.92
C SER A 44 -10.39 -9.33 -12.57
N ALA A 45 -11.57 -9.49 -12.02
CA ALA A 45 -12.83 -8.98 -12.58
C ALA A 45 -12.83 -7.47 -12.86
N ARG A 46 -12.00 -6.69 -12.16
CA ARG A 46 -11.81 -5.25 -12.37
C ARG A 46 -10.56 -4.91 -13.19
N GLY A 47 -9.80 -5.91 -13.60
CA GLY A 47 -8.52 -5.69 -14.30
C GLY A 47 -7.51 -4.93 -13.43
N LYS A 48 -7.50 -5.16 -12.12
CA LYS A 48 -6.61 -4.52 -11.14
C LYS A 48 -5.68 -5.54 -10.50
N VAL A 49 -4.62 -5.05 -9.89
CA VAL A 49 -3.65 -5.83 -9.11
C VAL A 49 -3.52 -5.22 -7.71
N PRO A 50 -3.16 -6.03 -6.69
CA PRO A 50 -2.76 -7.44 -6.73
C PRO A 50 -3.93 -8.42 -6.91
N VAL A 51 -3.60 -9.65 -7.32
CA VAL A 51 -4.47 -10.81 -7.24
C VAL A 51 -3.68 -11.95 -6.61
N LEU A 52 -4.29 -12.69 -5.68
CA LEU A 52 -3.72 -13.91 -5.11
C LEU A 52 -4.39 -15.13 -5.74
N GLY A 53 -3.59 -15.95 -6.42
CA GLY A 53 -4.00 -17.27 -6.89
C GLY A 53 -3.77 -18.32 -5.81
N THR A 54 -4.78 -19.13 -5.56
CA THR A 54 -4.79 -20.25 -4.62
C THR A 54 -5.13 -21.55 -5.35
N ALA A 55 -5.17 -22.68 -4.64
CA ALA A 55 -5.65 -23.95 -5.21
C ALA A 55 -7.15 -23.93 -5.54
N GLU A 56 -7.91 -23.01 -4.94
CA GLU A 56 -9.37 -22.91 -5.06
C GLU A 56 -9.80 -21.86 -6.07
N GLY A 57 -8.91 -20.91 -6.42
CA GLY A 57 -9.22 -19.82 -7.36
C GLY A 57 -8.46 -18.54 -7.08
N PHE A 58 -9.00 -17.43 -7.57
CA PHE A 58 -8.37 -16.09 -7.48
C PHE A 58 -9.09 -15.22 -6.46
N ILE A 59 -8.29 -14.48 -5.68
CA ILE A 59 -8.75 -13.48 -4.71
C ILE A 59 -8.17 -12.13 -5.10
N SER A 60 -9.01 -11.12 -5.26
CA SER A 60 -8.61 -9.73 -5.49
C SER A 60 -8.98 -8.84 -4.29
N GLU A 61 -8.55 -7.58 -4.34
CA GLU A 61 -8.61 -6.59 -3.28
C GLU A 61 -7.61 -6.87 -2.13
N THR A 62 -6.77 -5.88 -1.86
CA THR A 62 -5.65 -6.02 -0.92
C THR A 62 -6.09 -6.46 0.48
N ASP A 63 -7.12 -5.83 1.05
CA ASP A 63 -7.62 -6.17 2.38
C ASP A 63 -8.24 -7.57 2.44
N VAL A 64 -8.91 -8.00 1.39
CA VAL A 64 -9.47 -9.35 1.29
C VAL A 64 -8.36 -10.39 1.22
N ILE A 65 -7.31 -10.14 0.42
CA ILE A 65 -6.14 -11.01 0.33
C ILE A 65 -5.42 -11.08 1.69
N LEU A 66 -5.22 -9.95 2.37
CA LEU A 66 -4.56 -9.93 3.69
C LEU A 66 -5.37 -10.70 4.75
N ARG A 67 -6.71 -10.61 4.73
CA ARG A 67 -7.58 -11.40 5.62
C ARG A 67 -7.46 -12.89 5.32
N TYR A 68 -7.51 -13.29 4.05
CA TYR A 68 -7.35 -14.69 3.66
C TYR A 68 -6.00 -15.26 4.13
N ILE A 69 -4.91 -14.53 3.91
CA ILE A 69 -3.57 -14.93 4.37
C ILE A 69 -3.54 -15.08 5.89
N GLU A 70 -4.15 -14.15 6.62
CA GLU A 70 -4.18 -14.18 8.09
C GLU A 70 -4.98 -15.36 8.63
N GLU A 71 -6.14 -15.64 8.06
CA GLU A 71 -7.03 -16.73 8.49
C GLU A 71 -6.48 -18.12 8.16
N THR A 72 -5.82 -18.27 7.00
CA THR A 72 -5.27 -19.55 6.54
C THR A 72 -3.88 -19.86 7.08
N SER A 73 -3.20 -18.89 7.68
CA SER A 73 -1.82 -19.02 8.16
C SER A 73 -1.66 -18.33 9.53
N PRO A 74 -2.14 -18.95 10.62
CA PRO A 74 -2.18 -18.33 11.95
C PRO A 74 -0.78 -18.12 12.54
N ASP A 75 0.23 -18.85 12.07
CA ASP A 75 1.61 -18.62 12.49
C ASP A 75 2.07 -17.22 12.06
N ARG A 76 2.74 -16.51 12.95
CA ARG A 76 3.19 -15.11 12.73
C ARG A 76 2.03 -14.17 12.42
N PRO A 77 1.15 -13.91 13.40
CA PRO A 77 -0.03 -13.09 13.18
C PRO A 77 0.34 -11.64 12.82
N LEU A 78 -0.39 -11.07 11.87
CA LEU A 78 -0.37 -9.64 11.52
C LEU A 78 -1.54 -8.88 12.15
N LEU A 79 -2.29 -9.54 13.02
CA LEU A 79 -3.42 -9.00 13.77
C LEU A 79 -3.37 -9.49 15.22
N PRO A 80 -3.83 -8.69 16.19
CA PRO A 80 -3.95 -9.11 17.58
C PRO A 80 -5.07 -10.16 17.78
N ASP A 81 -5.07 -10.82 18.93
CA ASP A 81 -6.00 -11.93 19.23
C ASP A 81 -7.44 -11.46 19.44
N SER A 82 -7.67 -10.34 20.13
CA SER A 82 -9.03 -9.91 20.47
C SER A 82 -9.76 -9.32 19.25
N ALA A 83 -11.03 -9.62 19.10
CA ALA A 83 -11.87 -9.12 18.02
C ALA A 83 -11.91 -7.59 17.98
N PHE A 84 -11.97 -6.94 19.13
CA PHE A 84 -11.97 -5.49 19.22
C PHE A 84 -10.64 -4.88 18.75
N SER A 85 -9.50 -5.42 19.23
CA SER A 85 -8.17 -4.95 18.82
C SER A 85 -7.94 -5.17 17.31
N ARG A 86 -8.38 -6.32 16.77
CA ARG A 86 -8.37 -6.58 15.31
C ARG A 86 -9.16 -5.53 14.54
N ALA A 87 -10.35 -5.17 15.05
CA ALA A 87 -11.18 -4.12 14.44
C ALA A 87 -10.48 -2.75 14.49
N GLN A 88 -9.80 -2.40 15.58
CA GLN A 88 -9.01 -1.16 15.67
C GLN A 88 -7.87 -1.11 14.66
N VAL A 89 -7.09 -2.20 14.50
CA VAL A 89 -6.03 -2.31 13.49
C VAL A 89 -6.60 -2.11 12.08
N TRP A 90 -7.70 -2.80 11.76
CA TRP A 90 -8.37 -2.63 10.46
C TRP A 90 -8.95 -1.24 10.26
N THR A 91 -9.45 -0.60 11.34
CA THR A 91 -9.91 0.80 11.27
C THR A 91 -8.77 1.71 10.82
N ILE A 92 -7.60 1.60 11.46
CA ILE A 92 -6.42 2.39 11.10
C ILE A 92 -6.01 2.12 9.63
N ALA A 93 -5.91 0.85 9.24
CA ALA A 93 -5.56 0.48 7.87
C ALA A 93 -6.53 1.07 6.84
N LYS A 94 -7.83 1.01 7.11
CA LYS A 94 -8.86 1.58 6.22
C LYS A 94 -8.87 3.11 6.23
N GLU A 95 -8.60 3.75 7.34
CA GLU A 95 -8.47 5.22 7.41
C GLU A 95 -7.25 5.68 6.60
N ILE A 96 -6.12 4.97 6.68
CA ILE A 96 -4.95 5.25 5.84
C ILE A 96 -5.31 5.09 4.37
N GLU A 97 -5.97 3.99 3.99
CA GLU A 97 -6.36 3.77 2.59
C GLU A 97 -7.31 4.84 2.08
N LEU A 98 -8.42 5.07 2.79
CA LEU A 98 -9.52 5.91 2.31
C LEU A 98 -9.20 7.41 2.38
N TYR A 99 -8.44 7.83 3.40
CA TYR A 99 -8.25 9.25 3.70
C TYR A 99 -6.81 9.77 3.46
N ILE A 100 -5.86 8.87 3.17
CA ILE A 100 -4.49 9.21 2.82
C ILE A 100 -4.15 8.70 1.42
N GLU A 101 -4.19 7.38 1.21
CA GLU A 101 -3.80 6.76 -0.06
C GLU A 101 -4.67 7.22 -1.23
N LEU A 102 -6.00 7.08 -1.13
CA LEU A 102 -6.88 7.44 -2.22
C LEU A 102 -6.88 8.94 -2.56
N PRO A 103 -6.85 9.88 -1.60
CA PRO A 103 -6.64 11.29 -1.90
C PRO A 103 -5.31 11.59 -2.58
N ALA A 104 -4.20 11.01 -2.09
CA ALA A 104 -2.89 11.20 -2.72
C ALA A 104 -2.85 10.62 -4.14
N ARG A 105 -3.48 9.47 -4.34
CA ARG A 105 -3.54 8.77 -5.63
C ARG A 105 -4.17 9.60 -6.75
N MET A 106 -5.05 10.54 -6.45
CA MET A 106 -5.59 11.48 -7.43
C MET A 106 -4.49 12.32 -8.10
N CYS A 107 -3.34 12.47 -7.45
CA CYS A 107 -2.20 13.27 -7.91
C CYS A 107 -1.01 12.43 -8.40
N TYR A 108 -1.06 11.09 -8.34
CA TYR A 108 0.07 10.23 -8.71
C TYR A 108 0.49 10.37 -10.16
N ALA A 109 -0.46 10.59 -11.08
CA ALA A 109 -0.14 10.79 -12.49
C ALA A 109 0.87 11.94 -12.67
N GLU A 110 0.66 13.05 -11.99
CA GLU A 110 1.55 14.21 -12.04
C GLU A 110 2.83 14.02 -11.23
N VAL A 111 2.70 13.56 -9.99
CA VAL A 111 3.82 13.59 -9.02
C VAL A 111 4.76 12.40 -9.16
N ILE A 112 4.19 11.21 -9.35
CA ILE A 112 4.94 9.96 -9.33
C ILE A 112 5.33 9.51 -10.75
N PHE A 113 4.41 9.68 -11.71
CA PHE A 113 4.58 9.12 -13.06
C PHE A 113 5.01 10.16 -14.09
N GLY A 114 5.10 11.47 -13.74
CA GLY A 114 5.51 12.53 -14.64
C GLY A 114 4.53 12.77 -15.80
N GLY A 115 3.25 12.39 -15.59
CA GLY A 115 2.18 12.53 -16.57
C GLY A 115 1.47 13.89 -16.52
N ARG A 116 0.20 13.91 -16.90
CA ARG A 116 -0.59 15.15 -17.00
C ARG A 116 -0.80 15.80 -15.65
N PRO A 117 -0.80 17.15 -15.59
CA PRO A 117 -1.15 17.89 -14.37
C PRO A 117 -2.53 17.53 -13.86
N THR A 118 -2.64 17.33 -12.56
CA THR A 118 -3.91 17.11 -11.87
C THR A 118 -4.77 18.39 -11.95
N PRO A 119 -6.04 18.32 -12.28
CA PRO A 119 -6.95 19.47 -12.29
C PRO A 119 -6.95 20.23 -10.96
N PRO A 120 -7.06 21.59 -10.99
CA PRO A 120 -6.95 22.41 -9.78
C PRO A 120 -7.95 22.08 -8.68
N ASP A 121 -9.18 21.72 -9.02
CA ASP A 121 -10.23 21.31 -8.09
C ASP A 121 -9.92 19.99 -7.42
N LEU A 122 -9.36 19.02 -8.13
CA LEU A 122 -8.88 17.75 -7.58
C LEU A 122 -7.65 17.94 -6.69
N LYS A 123 -6.71 18.84 -7.05
CA LYS A 123 -5.59 19.22 -6.18
C LYS A 123 -6.09 19.83 -4.87
N ALA A 124 -7.04 20.79 -4.97
CA ALA A 124 -7.62 21.42 -3.79
C ALA A 124 -8.35 20.40 -2.90
N LYS A 125 -9.06 19.43 -3.51
CA LYS A 125 -9.69 18.33 -2.76
C LYS A 125 -8.66 17.44 -2.10
N ALA A 126 -7.67 16.96 -2.85
CA ALA A 126 -6.60 16.08 -2.34
C ALA A 126 -5.88 16.73 -1.15
N ARG A 127 -5.52 18.03 -1.27
CA ARG A 127 -4.87 18.77 -0.18
C ARG A 127 -5.70 18.78 1.11
N ARG A 128 -7.00 19.11 1.00
CA ARG A 128 -7.89 19.14 2.18
C ARG A 128 -8.06 17.76 2.81
N ASP A 129 -8.23 16.74 1.99
CA ASP A 129 -8.44 15.38 2.47
C ASP A 129 -7.17 14.81 3.11
N LEU A 130 -5.99 15.06 2.54
CA LEU A 130 -4.71 14.66 3.12
C LEU A 130 -4.48 15.31 4.49
N ILE A 131 -4.68 16.62 4.63
CA ILE A 131 -4.53 17.31 5.93
C ILE A 131 -5.44 16.65 6.99
N LYS A 132 -6.68 16.34 6.65
CA LYS A 132 -7.62 15.68 7.56
C LYS A 132 -7.24 14.22 7.84
N GLY A 133 -6.79 13.50 6.82
CA GLY A 133 -6.35 12.11 6.95
C GLY A 133 -5.16 11.98 7.89
N PHE A 134 -4.15 12.85 7.74
CA PHE A 134 -3.00 12.85 8.63
C PHE A 134 -3.33 13.32 10.05
N ALA A 135 -4.25 14.26 10.21
CA ALA A 135 -4.75 14.65 11.53
C ALA A 135 -5.47 13.50 12.24
N ALA A 136 -6.27 12.71 11.51
CA ALA A 136 -6.91 11.52 12.05
C ALA A 136 -5.88 10.43 12.41
N LEU A 137 -4.88 10.21 11.56
CA LEU A 137 -3.79 9.27 11.83
C LEU A 137 -2.98 9.70 13.07
N ALA A 138 -2.69 10.99 13.23
CA ALA A 138 -2.01 11.52 14.41
C ALA A 138 -2.80 11.30 15.71
N GLN A 139 -4.12 11.37 15.63
CA GLN A 139 -4.99 11.15 16.79
C GLN A 139 -5.12 9.66 17.15
N ARG A 140 -5.14 8.79 16.16
CA ARG A 140 -5.45 7.36 16.33
C ARG A 140 -4.21 6.49 16.47
N GLY A 141 -3.14 6.81 15.76
CA GLY A 141 -1.91 6.03 15.76
C GLY A 141 -1.18 6.11 17.09
N LEU A 142 -0.80 4.97 17.62
CA LEU A 142 -0.05 4.88 18.88
C LEU A 142 1.46 5.09 18.67
N PHE A 143 2.00 4.57 17.56
CA PHE A 143 3.43 4.63 17.21
C PHE A 143 4.38 4.22 18.35
N ALA A 144 4.06 3.10 19.03
CA ALA A 144 4.76 2.65 20.22
C ALA A 144 5.11 1.12 20.15
N PRO A 145 6.10 0.71 19.38
CA PRO A 145 6.79 1.40 18.29
C PRO A 145 6.07 1.36 16.94
N TYR A 146 5.03 0.53 16.79
CA TYR A 146 4.26 0.37 15.56
C TYR A 146 2.98 1.22 15.54
N VAL A 147 2.36 1.35 14.37
CA VAL A 147 1.18 2.20 14.20
C VAL A 147 0.07 1.88 15.20
N ALA A 148 -0.20 0.60 15.43
CA ALA A 148 -1.28 0.15 16.31
C ALA A 148 -0.81 -0.31 17.70
N GLY A 149 0.46 -0.08 18.08
CA GLY A 149 1.01 -0.43 19.39
C GLY A 149 2.33 -1.19 19.34
N GLU A 150 2.43 -2.29 20.11
CA GLU A 150 3.70 -2.97 20.36
C GLU A 150 4.14 -3.93 19.23
N HIS A 151 3.23 -4.35 18.36
CA HIS A 151 3.49 -5.37 17.34
C HIS A 151 3.25 -4.85 15.93
N PHE A 152 4.08 -5.34 14.99
CA PHE A 152 3.87 -5.11 13.57
C PHE A 152 2.55 -5.75 13.11
N THR A 153 1.71 -4.99 12.41
CA THR A 153 0.38 -5.40 11.98
C THR A 153 0.11 -4.99 10.52
N VAL A 154 -1.06 -5.35 10.01
CA VAL A 154 -1.52 -4.86 8.71
C VAL A 154 -1.61 -3.32 8.64
N ALA A 155 -1.80 -2.63 9.77
CA ALA A 155 -1.79 -1.16 9.81
C ALA A 155 -0.42 -0.58 9.41
N ASP A 156 0.68 -1.24 9.79
CA ASP A 156 2.04 -0.84 9.44
C ASP A 156 2.32 -1.06 7.95
N ILE A 157 1.75 -2.11 7.36
CA ILE A 157 1.83 -2.37 5.93
C ILE A 157 1.15 -1.25 5.13
N TYR A 158 -0.07 -0.86 5.51
CA TYR A 158 -0.76 0.26 4.88
C TYR A 158 -0.02 1.58 5.10
N PHE A 159 0.47 1.82 6.31
CA PHE A 159 1.26 2.99 6.65
C PHE A 159 2.48 3.13 5.75
N LEU A 160 3.31 2.08 5.65
CA LEU A 160 4.55 2.09 4.89
C LEU A 160 4.33 2.43 3.41
N TYR A 161 3.36 1.79 2.75
CA TYR A 161 3.18 1.93 1.31
C TYR A 161 2.25 3.05 0.86
N SER A 162 1.54 3.69 1.79
CA SER A 162 0.63 4.80 1.48
C SER A 162 1.18 6.14 1.92
N VAL A 163 1.80 6.21 3.11
CA VAL A 163 2.25 7.48 3.68
C VAL A 163 3.45 8.05 2.93
N ASP A 164 4.42 7.22 2.51
CA ASP A 164 5.56 7.66 1.70
C ASP A 164 5.11 8.35 0.40
N LEU A 165 4.19 7.74 -0.34
CA LEU A 165 3.68 8.32 -1.58
C LEU A 165 2.84 9.59 -1.33
N ALA A 166 2.06 9.60 -0.25
CA ALA A 166 1.29 10.77 0.14
C ALA A 166 2.17 11.96 0.54
N GLN A 167 3.31 11.71 1.24
CA GLN A 167 4.29 12.75 1.55
C GLN A 167 4.88 13.37 0.28
N GLN A 168 5.26 12.55 -0.71
CA GLN A 168 5.75 13.06 -1.99
C GLN A 168 4.73 13.98 -2.69
N VAL A 169 3.43 13.65 -2.60
CA VAL A 169 2.37 14.53 -3.10
C VAL A 169 2.27 15.81 -2.26
N GLY A 170 2.30 15.68 -0.94
CA GLY A 170 2.27 16.80 0.00
C GLY A 170 3.39 17.80 -0.28
N GLU A 171 4.61 17.32 -0.37
CA GLU A 171 5.80 18.16 -0.60
C GLU A 171 5.81 18.81 -1.98
N ARG A 172 5.63 18.00 -3.05
CA ARG A 172 5.81 18.48 -4.43
C ARG A 172 4.69 19.38 -4.93
N LEU A 173 3.44 19.14 -4.52
CA LEU A 173 2.30 19.94 -4.98
C LEU A 173 1.86 21.02 -4.00
N PHE A 174 2.07 20.81 -2.70
CA PHE A 174 1.48 21.67 -1.69
C PHE A 174 2.51 22.35 -0.77
N GLY A 175 3.80 21.96 -0.86
CA GLY A 175 4.84 22.43 0.05
C GLY A 175 4.58 22.04 1.51
N LEU A 176 3.91 20.90 1.74
CA LEU A 176 3.52 20.42 3.06
C LEU A 176 4.38 19.23 3.47
N ASP A 177 4.98 19.29 4.64
CA ASP A 177 5.45 18.12 5.38
C ASP A 177 4.28 17.54 6.17
N LEU A 178 3.69 16.44 5.66
CA LEU A 178 2.50 15.82 6.25
C LEU A 178 2.80 15.09 7.58
N LEU A 179 4.08 14.84 7.90
CA LEU A 179 4.54 14.28 9.18
C LEU A 179 5.23 15.29 10.09
N GLU A 180 5.14 16.60 9.82
CA GLU A 180 5.80 17.66 10.60
C GLU A 180 5.57 17.52 12.11
N ASN A 181 4.32 17.23 12.50
CA ASN A 181 3.91 17.12 13.90
C ASN A 181 3.80 15.65 14.37
N MET A 182 4.41 14.70 13.66
CA MET A 182 4.34 13.27 13.95
C MET A 182 5.74 12.63 14.01
N PRO A 183 6.60 13.03 14.95
CA PRO A 183 7.99 12.51 15.00
C PRO A 183 8.06 11.01 15.22
N ALA A 184 7.14 10.43 15.98
CA ALA A 184 7.07 8.98 16.20
C ALA A 184 6.70 8.22 14.91
N ALA A 185 5.82 8.77 14.07
CA ALA A 185 5.50 8.20 12.77
C ALA A 185 6.70 8.23 11.81
N ARG A 186 7.48 9.32 11.83
CA ARG A 186 8.72 9.43 11.07
C ARG A 186 9.76 8.40 11.53
N ALA A 187 9.96 8.27 12.84
CA ALA A 187 10.85 7.26 13.41
C ALA A 187 10.42 5.83 13.03
N LEU A 188 9.13 5.56 12.97
CA LEU A 188 8.61 4.27 12.48
C LEU A 188 8.93 4.04 11.01
N GLN A 189 8.79 5.04 10.13
CA GLN A 189 9.20 4.90 8.73
C GLN A 189 10.68 4.52 8.60
N GLU A 190 11.55 5.19 9.35
CA GLU A 190 12.99 4.90 9.38
C GLU A 190 13.25 3.48 9.90
N GLN A 191 12.59 3.08 10.98
CA GLN A 191 12.69 1.72 11.53
C GLN A 191 12.24 0.65 10.53
N LEU A 192 11.08 0.83 9.88
CA LEU A 192 10.56 -0.12 8.89
C LEU A 192 11.47 -0.25 7.67
N ALA A 193 12.10 0.84 7.24
CA ALA A 193 13.05 0.82 6.12
C ALA A 193 14.29 -0.06 6.40
N LEU A 194 14.61 -0.34 7.67
CA LEU A 194 15.71 -1.24 8.05
C LEU A 194 15.31 -2.73 8.05
N SER A 195 14.02 -3.05 7.93
CA SER A 195 13.55 -4.44 7.88
C SER A 195 14.04 -5.14 6.61
N PRO A 196 14.64 -6.35 6.71
CA PRO A 196 15.10 -7.09 5.52
C PRO A 196 14.01 -7.36 4.49
N ASN A 197 12.77 -7.66 4.94
CA ASN A 197 11.65 -7.89 4.03
C ASN A 197 11.22 -6.60 3.31
N VAL A 198 11.23 -5.46 3.99
CA VAL A 198 10.95 -4.15 3.39
C VAL A 198 12.04 -3.79 2.37
N GLN A 199 13.31 -4.01 2.71
CA GLN A 199 14.44 -3.79 1.79
C GLN A 199 14.35 -4.67 0.55
N GLN A 200 13.96 -5.94 0.70
CA GLN A 200 13.73 -6.83 -0.44
C GLN A 200 12.63 -6.29 -1.36
N VAL A 201 11.49 -5.88 -0.81
CA VAL A 201 10.39 -5.31 -1.60
C VAL A 201 10.82 -4.00 -2.29
N ALA A 202 11.60 -3.17 -1.60
CA ALA A 202 12.13 -1.92 -2.16
C ALA A 202 13.10 -2.19 -3.33
N ALA A 203 14.02 -3.15 -3.19
CA ALA A 203 14.95 -3.54 -4.24
C ALA A 203 14.24 -4.07 -5.49
N ASP A 204 13.22 -4.90 -5.30
CA ASP A 204 12.40 -5.42 -6.41
C ASP A 204 11.62 -4.30 -7.12
N ARG A 205 11.12 -3.32 -6.36
CA ARG A 205 10.47 -2.13 -6.92
C ARG A 205 11.45 -1.28 -7.73
N GLU A 206 12.64 -1.04 -7.20
CA GLU A 206 13.68 -0.27 -7.89
C GLU A 206 14.10 -0.94 -9.21
N ALA A 207 14.28 -2.25 -9.20
CA ALA A 207 14.61 -3.03 -10.39
C ALA A 207 13.50 -2.99 -11.47
N ASP A 208 12.23 -3.01 -11.06
CA ASP A 208 11.07 -2.99 -11.98
C ASP A 208 10.73 -1.58 -12.49
N TRP A 209 11.14 -0.54 -11.77
CA TRP A 209 10.74 0.84 -12.01
C TRP A 209 11.00 1.36 -13.43
N PRO A 210 12.18 1.15 -14.06
CA PRO A 210 12.44 1.61 -15.43
C PRO A 210 11.49 0.98 -16.46
N ALA A 211 11.21 -0.32 -16.33
CA ALA A 211 10.30 -1.04 -17.22
C ALA A 211 8.86 -0.57 -17.07
N PHE A 212 8.43 -0.32 -15.82
CA PHE A 212 7.13 0.25 -15.52
C PHE A 212 6.97 1.66 -16.12
N MET A 213 7.94 2.56 -15.91
CA MET A 213 7.89 3.93 -16.45
C MET A 213 7.87 3.95 -17.98
N ALA A 214 8.64 3.07 -18.65
CA ALA A 214 8.59 2.94 -20.11
C ALA A 214 7.20 2.48 -20.62
N ARG A 215 6.45 1.73 -19.81
CA ARG A 215 5.07 1.31 -20.11
C ARG A 215 4.08 2.44 -19.92
N VAL A 216 4.18 3.21 -18.82
CA VAL A 216 3.34 4.40 -18.57
C VAL A 216 3.46 5.39 -19.70
N GLN A 217 4.69 5.75 -20.11
CA GLN A 217 4.94 6.70 -21.19
C GLN A 217 4.39 6.24 -22.56
N ARG A 218 4.25 4.93 -22.79
CA ARG A 218 3.62 4.38 -24.00
C ARG A 218 2.10 4.47 -23.98
N ALA A 219 1.51 4.36 -22.81
CA ALA A 219 0.05 4.43 -22.66
C ALA A 219 -0.50 5.86 -22.76
N ASP A 220 0.34 6.88 -22.54
CA ASP A 220 -0.01 8.31 -22.63
C ASP A 220 0.14 8.88 -24.06
N ARG A 221 0.64 8.08 -25.03
CA ARG A 221 0.76 8.44 -26.46
C ARG A 221 -0.43 7.94 -27.25
#